data_e0f9ec46ff61ca6c3198c5bf9d431643
#
_entry.id   e0f9ec46ff61ca6c3198c5bf9d431643
#
_cell.length_a   1.000
_cell.length_b   1.000
_cell.length_c   1.000
_cell.angle_alpha   90.00
_cell.angle_beta   90.00
_cell.angle_gamma   90.00
#
_symmetry.space_group_name_H-M   'P 1'
#
loop_
_entity.id
_entity.type
_entity.pdbx_description
1 polymer ?
#
loop_
_entity_poly.entity_id
_entity_poly.type
_entity_poly.pdbx_seq_one_letter_code
_entity_poly.pdbx_strand_id
1 'polypeptide(L)'
;IVIWDIETDSSNTFFGTIIEIGAILINENFQELDKLNIRCRLPEGVVPQAGALLVNQSNVSMLTKVNYSHYQMLQEVETTFKKWSPAVFLGYSNINFDDEMLRKEFFKGLRQPYLTNTNGNKRQDGLNIVRAAFAVNNKIMKTEINEKGNAVMKLESLARMNGIESGGAHNALFDANLNKLVIEKIYKEQNVTWKSAMMTGSKEEVENFSRNELMF
;
A
#
# COMPACT_ATOMS: atom_id res chain seq x y z
N ILE A 1 6.43 3.76 10.44
CA ILE A 1 5.39 3.36 9.48
C ILE A 1 6.08 2.99 8.18
N VAL A 2 5.66 1.90 7.56
CA VAL A 2 6.09 1.49 6.22
C VAL A 2 4.94 1.74 5.26
N ILE A 3 5.09 2.71 4.37
CA ILE A 3 4.10 2.98 3.32
C ILE A 3 4.57 2.26 2.06
N TRP A 4 3.71 1.42 1.48
CA TRP A 4 4.12 0.50 0.42
C TRP A 4 3.02 0.26 -0.60
N ASP A 5 3.45 -0.18 -1.78
CA ASP A 5 2.61 -0.50 -2.93
C ASP A 5 3.26 -1.57 -3.80
N ILE A 6 2.50 -2.25 -4.66
CA ILE A 6 3.00 -3.27 -5.58
C ILE A 6 2.49 -3.08 -7.01
N GLU A 7 3.33 -3.51 -7.96
CA GLU A 7 2.88 -3.76 -9.33
C GLU A 7 2.86 -5.26 -9.62
N THR A 8 1.86 -5.71 -10.35
CA THR A 8 1.63 -7.13 -10.62
C THR A 8 1.47 -7.42 -12.11
N ASP A 9 1.71 -8.66 -12.49
CA ASP A 9 1.45 -9.14 -13.86
C ASP A 9 -0.02 -9.51 -14.10
N SER A 10 -0.85 -9.51 -13.05
CA SER A 10 -2.25 -9.95 -13.10
C SER A 10 -3.07 -9.36 -11.97
N SER A 11 -4.34 -9.10 -12.21
CA SER A 11 -5.32 -8.77 -11.16
C SER A 11 -5.79 -9.99 -10.35
N ASN A 12 -5.40 -11.20 -10.73
CA ASN A 12 -5.77 -12.41 -10.03
C ASN A 12 -4.79 -12.73 -8.90
N THR A 13 -5.22 -12.58 -7.65
CA THR A 13 -4.38 -12.81 -6.47
C THR A 13 -3.95 -14.27 -6.27
N PHE A 14 -4.53 -15.24 -6.97
CA PHE A 14 -4.14 -16.66 -6.85
C PHE A 14 -3.01 -17.04 -7.81
N PHE A 15 -3.05 -16.49 -9.02
CA PHE A 15 -2.14 -16.87 -10.11
C PHE A 15 -1.22 -15.73 -10.53
N GLY A 16 -1.52 -14.51 -10.09
CA GLY A 16 -0.67 -13.36 -10.38
C GLY A 16 0.65 -13.41 -9.64
N THR A 17 1.61 -12.65 -10.15
CA THR A 17 2.96 -12.50 -9.62
C THR A 17 3.24 -11.03 -9.36
N ILE A 18 3.84 -10.72 -8.22
CA ILE A 18 4.37 -9.38 -7.95
C ILE A 18 5.61 -9.17 -8.83
N ILE A 19 5.62 -8.09 -9.60
CA ILE A 19 6.75 -7.73 -10.48
C ILE A 19 7.53 -6.52 -9.98
N GLU A 20 6.94 -5.70 -9.10
CA GLU A 20 7.62 -4.57 -8.46
C GLU A 20 7.04 -4.34 -7.06
N ILE A 21 7.89 -3.90 -6.14
CA ILE A 21 7.51 -3.43 -4.80
C ILE A 21 8.22 -2.11 -4.55
N GLY A 22 7.43 -1.10 -4.18
CA GLY A 22 7.89 0.17 -3.67
C GLY A 22 7.50 0.34 -2.20
N ALA A 23 8.44 0.75 -1.35
CA ALA A 23 8.14 0.99 0.07
C ALA A 23 9.00 2.12 0.62
N ILE A 24 8.42 2.88 1.55
CA ILE A 24 9.06 4.01 2.23
C ILE A 24 8.88 3.84 3.72
N LEU A 25 9.99 3.77 4.47
CA LEU A 25 9.96 3.84 5.92
C LEU A 25 9.95 5.31 6.36
N ILE A 26 8.96 5.68 7.17
CA ILE A 26 8.85 7.02 7.76
C ILE A 26 8.79 6.95 9.28
N ASN A 27 9.21 8.04 9.92
CA ASN A 27 9.01 8.24 11.36
C ASN A 27 7.61 8.84 11.65
N GLU A 28 7.34 9.12 12.94
CA GLU A 28 6.08 9.70 13.40
C GLU A 28 5.79 11.10 12.85
N ASN A 29 6.80 11.80 12.36
CA ASN A 29 6.70 13.13 11.75
C ASN A 29 6.66 13.09 10.22
N PHE A 30 6.43 11.93 9.61
CA PHE A 30 6.41 11.70 8.16
C PHE A 30 7.74 11.95 7.45
N GLN A 31 8.86 12.01 8.18
CA GLN A 31 10.19 12.10 7.59
C GLN A 31 10.63 10.72 7.08
N GLU A 32 11.12 10.67 5.84
CA GLU A 32 11.67 9.46 5.23
C GLU A 32 12.96 9.03 5.95
N LEU A 33 13.03 7.80 6.38
CA LEU A 33 14.18 7.19 7.03
C LEU A 33 14.93 6.23 6.12
N ASP A 34 14.19 5.49 5.28
CA ASP A 34 14.74 4.49 4.35
C ASP A 34 13.70 4.23 3.26
N LYS A 35 14.11 3.62 2.15
CA LYS A 35 13.20 3.24 1.08
C LYS A 35 13.68 1.99 0.36
N LEU A 36 12.74 1.27 -0.22
CA LEU A 36 12.93 0.13 -1.10
C LEU A 36 12.23 0.40 -2.43
N ASN A 37 12.90 0.17 -3.53
CA ASN A 37 12.29 0.08 -4.86
C ASN A 37 12.96 -1.06 -5.60
N ILE A 38 12.22 -2.13 -5.81
CA ILE A 38 12.78 -3.34 -6.43
C ILE A 38 11.78 -3.96 -7.41
N ARG A 39 12.29 -4.24 -8.60
CA ARG A 39 11.56 -4.91 -9.68
C ARG A 39 12.22 -6.22 -10.00
N CYS A 40 11.43 -7.26 -10.27
CA CYS A 40 11.96 -8.56 -10.67
C CYS A 40 11.71 -8.86 -12.14
N ARG A 41 12.50 -9.81 -12.64
CA ARG A 41 12.25 -10.45 -13.94
C ARG A 41 10.97 -11.28 -13.86
N LEU A 42 10.16 -11.21 -14.91
CA LEU A 42 9.02 -12.10 -15.07
C LEU A 42 9.49 -13.57 -14.95
N PRO A 43 8.90 -14.37 -14.06
CA PRO A 43 9.29 -15.77 -13.92
C PRO A 43 9.08 -16.54 -15.24
N GLU A 44 9.92 -17.52 -15.48
CA GLU A 44 9.81 -18.38 -16.67
C GLU A 44 8.47 -19.14 -16.67
N GLY A 45 7.81 -19.18 -17.83
CA GLY A 45 6.50 -19.81 -17.98
C GLY A 45 5.30 -18.99 -17.53
N VAL A 46 5.50 -17.83 -16.93
CA VAL A 46 4.41 -16.91 -16.56
C VAL A 46 3.98 -16.10 -17.77
N VAL A 47 2.67 -16.12 -18.03
CA VAL A 47 2.03 -15.30 -19.08
C VAL A 47 1.28 -14.16 -18.41
N PRO A 48 1.77 -12.92 -18.51
CA PRO A 48 1.13 -11.78 -17.86
C PRO A 48 -0.18 -11.40 -18.54
N GLN A 49 -1.11 -10.85 -17.78
CA GLN A 49 -2.34 -10.28 -18.33
C GLN A 49 -2.06 -8.96 -19.05
N ALA A 50 -2.50 -8.85 -20.28
CA ALA A 50 -2.31 -7.64 -21.09
C ALA A 50 -2.88 -6.38 -20.39
N GLY A 51 -4.04 -6.50 -19.71
CA GLY A 51 -4.63 -5.41 -18.95
C GLY A 51 -3.75 -4.91 -17.80
N ALA A 52 -3.08 -5.81 -17.07
CA ALA A 52 -2.16 -5.44 -16.00
C ALA A 52 -0.92 -4.71 -16.56
N LEU A 53 -0.35 -5.24 -17.66
CA LEU A 53 0.79 -4.59 -18.33
C LEU A 53 0.46 -3.20 -18.88
N LEU A 54 -0.77 -3.00 -19.36
CA LEU A 54 -1.22 -1.68 -19.82
C LEU A 54 -1.35 -0.70 -18.65
N VAL A 55 -1.87 -1.15 -17.50
CA VAL A 55 -2.02 -0.31 -16.31
C VAL A 55 -0.66 0.10 -15.78
N ASN A 56 0.26 -0.83 -15.56
CA ASN A 56 1.58 -0.53 -14.99
C ASN A 56 2.62 -0.12 -16.06
N GLN A 57 2.19 0.18 -17.29
CA GLN A 57 3.02 0.63 -18.42
C GLN A 57 4.25 -0.25 -18.69
N SER A 58 4.15 -1.53 -18.39
CA SER A 58 5.21 -2.51 -18.60
C SER A 58 4.97 -3.32 -19.88
N ASN A 59 6.01 -3.99 -20.33
CA ASN A 59 5.90 -4.99 -21.37
C ASN A 59 6.86 -6.16 -21.12
N VAL A 60 6.57 -7.29 -21.75
CA VAL A 60 7.34 -8.54 -21.56
C VAL A 60 8.83 -8.34 -21.83
N SER A 61 9.19 -7.59 -22.89
CA SER A 61 10.59 -7.35 -23.24
C SER A 61 11.35 -6.55 -22.19
N MET A 62 10.68 -5.64 -21.48
CA MET A 62 11.28 -4.93 -20.34
C MET A 62 11.44 -5.87 -19.15
N LEU A 63 10.39 -6.60 -18.82
CA LEU A 63 10.36 -7.47 -17.64
C LEU A 63 11.34 -8.64 -17.75
N THR A 64 11.56 -9.20 -18.94
CA THR A 64 12.53 -10.30 -19.13
C THR A 64 14.00 -9.86 -19.00
N LYS A 65 14.28 -8.56 -19.09
CA LYS A 65 15.65 -8.01 -18.99
C LYS A 65 16.04 -7.56 -17.59
N VAL A 66 15.15 -7.63 -16.62
CA VAL A 66 15.44 -7.24 -15.23
C VAL A 66 16.42 -8.25 -14.62
N ASN A 67 17.43 -7.75 -13.94
CA ASN A 67 18.49 -8.60 -13.36
C ASN A 67 18.02 -9.44 -12.18
N TYR A 68 17.15 -8.88 -11.32
CA TYR A 68 16.63 -9.60 -10.16
C TYR A 68 15.66 -10.70 -10.58
N SER A 69 15.87 -11.91 -10.09
CA SER A 69 14.86 -12.95 -10.14
C SER A 69 13.74 -12.63 -9.15
N HIS A 70 12.56 -13.22 -9.35
CA HIS A 70 11.45 -13.11 -8.42
C HIS A 70 11.83 -13.57 -6.99
N TYR A 71 12.59 -14.67 -6.89
CA TYR A 71 13.09 -15.18 -5.60
C TYR A 71 14.00 -14.16 -4.89
N GLN A 72 14.95 -13.54 -5.61
CA GLN A 72 15.82 -12.51 -5.06
C GLN A 72 15.07 -11.26 -4.61
N MET A 73 14.06 -10.84 -5.38
CA MET A 73 13.20 -9.73 -4.98
C MET A 73 12.49 -10.03 -3.67
N LEU A 74 11.84 -11.18 -3.55
CA LEU A 74 11.14 -11.57 -2.32
C LEU A 74 12.11 -11.71 -1.13
N GLN A 75 13.34 -12.14 -1.35
CA GLN A 75 14.37 -12.20 -0.31
C GLN A 75 14.74 -10.81 0.20
N GLU A 76 14.94 -9.87 -0.71
CA GLU A 76 15.27 -8.47 -0.36
C GLU A 76 14.12 -7.80 0.38
N VAL A 77 12.89 -7.99 -0.11
CA VAL A 77 11.67 -7.48 0.56
C VAL A 77 11.54 -8.02 1.97
N GLU A 78 11.69 -9.35 2.15
CA GLU A 78 11.62 -9.97 3.48
C GLU A 78 12.70 -9.42 4.42
N THR A 79 13.92 -9.31 3.94
CA THR A 79 15.06 -8.79 4.71
C THR A 79 14.82 -7.34 5.14
N THR A 80 14.37 -6.51 4.20
CA THR A 80 14.10 -5.09 4.45
C THR A 80 12.92 -4.90 5.39
N PHE A 81 11.81 -5.61 5.18
CA PHE A 81 10.65 -5.50 6.05
C PHE A 81 10.91 -6.02 7.47
N LYS A 82 11.73 -7.06 7.63
CA LYS A 82 12.21 -7.51 8.95
C LYS A 82 13.09 -6.46 9.63
N LYS A 83 13.98 -5.81 8.89
CA LYS A 83 14.83 -4.71 9.39
C LYS A 83 14.00 -3.53 9.88
N TRP A 84 12.89 -3.23 9.21
CA TRP A 84 12.00 -2.12 9.55
C TRP A 84 10.94 -2.48 10.60
N SER A 85 10.82 -3.74 10.97
CA SER A 85 9.89 -4.22 12.00
C SER A 85 10.41 -3.93 13.44
N PRO A 86 9.54 -3.68 14.42
CA PRO A 86 8.09 -3.61 14.31
C PRO A 86 7.61 -2.29 13.69
N ALA A 87 6.62 -2.37 12.80
CA ALA A 87 6.08 -1.21 12.10
C ALA A 87 4.58 -1.35 11.78
N VAL A 88 3.95 -0.25 11.40
CA VAL A 88 2.64 -0.26 10.76
C VAL A 88 2.86 -0.28 9.25
N PHE A 89 2.40 -1.33 8.58
CA PHE A 89 2.41 -1.47 7.13
C PHE A 89 1.12 -0.87 6.55
N LEU A 90 1.26 0.17 5.75
CA LEU A 90 0.16 0.98 5.23
C LEU A 90 0.25 1.05 3.71
N GLY A 91 -0.69 0.43 3.03
CA GLY A 91 -0.91 0.58 1.59
C GLY A 91 -2.12 1.46 1.30
N TYR A 92 -2.56 1.53 0.04
CA TYR A 92 -3.79 2.23 -0.36
C TYR A 92 -4.76 1.25 -1.02
N SER A 93 -5.87 0.94 -0.39
CA SER A 93 -6.80 -0.14 -0.82
C SER A 93 -6.14 -1.53 -0.83
N ASN A 94 -5.14 -1.72 0.02
CA ASN A 94 -4.20 -2.85 -0.02
C ASN A 94 -4.72 -4.13 0.60
N ILE A 95 -5.68 -4.07 1.54
CA ILE A 95 -6.08 -5.22 2.37
C ILE A 95 -6.51 -6.43 1.54
N ASN A 96 -7.27 -6.20 0.48
CA ASN A 96 -7.84 -7.27 -0.35
C ASN A 96 -7.00 -7.61 -1.59
N PHE A 97 -5.94 -6.87 -1.87
CA PHE A 97 -5.10 -7.10 -3.05
C PHE A 97 -3.62 -7.21 -2.68
N ASP A 98 -2.95 -6.12 -2.35
CA ASP A 98 -1.50 -6.09 -2.12
C ASP A 98 -1.07 -7.02 -0.98
N ASP A 99 -1.76 -6.92 0.16
CA ASP A 99 -1.51 -7.78 1.33
C ASP A 99 -1.73 -9.25 1.01
N GLU A 100 -2.77 -9.59 0.24
CA GLU A 100 -3.06 -10.95 -0.17
C GLU A 100 -2.04 -11.46 -1.19
N MET A 101 -1.62 -10.61 -2.14
CA MET A 101 -0.58 -10.96 -3.10
C MET A 101 0.74 -11.24 -2.39
N LEU A 102 1.21 -10.34 -1.52
CA LEU A 102 2.45 -10.51 -0.78
C LEU A 102 2.43 -11.75 0.11
N ARG A 103 1.30 -11.98 0.81
CA ARG A 103 1.10 -13.17 1.64
C ARG A 103 1.25 -14.46 0.85
N LYS A 104 0.63 -14.53 -0.33
CA LYS A 104 0.68 -15.70 -1.21
C LYS A 104 2.06 -15.91 -1.82
N GLU A 105 2.71 -14.84 -2.24
CA GLU A 105 4.06 -14.90 -2.79
C GLU A 105 5.07 -15.36 -1.74
N PHE A 106 4.95 -14.87 -0.50
CA PHE A 106 5.78 -15.36 0.60
C PHE A 106 5.50 -16.83 0.93
N PHE A 107 4.22 -17.25 0.93
CA PHE A 107 3.85 -18.65 1.12
C PHE A 107 4.45 -19.55 0.04
N LYS A 108 4.30 -19.21 -1.25
CA LYS A 108 4.89 -19.92 -2.39
C LYS A 108 6.42 -19.99 -2.29
N GLY A 109 7.04 -18.91 -1.82
CA GLY A 109 8.49 -18.81 -1.61
C GLY A 109 9.01 -19.45 -0.32
N LEU A 110 8.15 -20.19 0.43
CA LEU A 110 8.46 -20.80 1.74
C LEU A 110 8.97 -19.77 2.76
N ARG A 111 8.44 -18.55 2.73
CA ARG A 111 8.74 -17.44 3.62
C ARG A 111 7.60 -17.23 4.62
N GLN A 112 7.78 -16.32 5.59
CA GLN A 112 6.75 -15.99 6.57
C GLN A 112 5.59 -15.20 5.93
N PRO A 113 4.41 -15.81 5.70
CA PRO A 113 3.32 -15.18 4.96
C PRO A 113 2.69 -13.99 5.69
N TYR A 114 2.81 -13.95 7.01
CA TYR A 114 2.17 -12.96 7.88
C TYR A 114 3.16 -11.92 8.43
N LEU A 115 4.28 -11.69 7.73
CA LEU A 115 5.33 -10.78 8.18
C LEU A 115 4.78 -9.39 8.51
N THR A 116 3.87 -8.85 7.69
CA THR A 116 3.33 -7.49 7.83
C THR A 116 2.31 -7.32 8.96
N ASN A 117 1.87 -8.40 9.62
CA ASN A 117 0.89 -8.34 10.72
C ASN A 117 1.18 -9.27 11.90
N THR A 118 2.43 -9.72 12.05
CA THR A 118 2.90 -10.53 13.19
C THR A 118 4.14 -9.88 13.81
N ASN A 119 4.56 -10.36 14.98
CA ASN A 119 5.76 -9.88 15.68
C ASN A 119 5.75 -8.36 15.96
N GLY A 120 4.59 -7.83 16.37
CA GLY A 120 4.41 -6.41 16.66
C GLY A 120 4.11 -5.55 15.44
N ASN A 121 4.13 -6.12 14.24
CA ASN A 121 3.68 -5.43 13.04
C ASN A 121 2.16 -5.33 12.99
N LYS A 122 1.66 -4.22 12.43
CA LYS A 122 0.24 -3.92 12.23
C LYS A 122 0.01 -3.55 10.77
N ARG A 123 -1.23 -3.71 10.30
CA ARG A 123 -1.65 -3.30 8.95
C ARG A 123 -2.62 -2.14 9.02
N GLN A 124 -2.51 -1.25 8.04
CA GLN A 124 -3.46 -0.16 7.83
C GLN A 124 -3.74 0.03 6.34
N ASP A 125 -4.88 0.64 6.04
CA ASP A 125 -5.30 0.95 4.69
C ASP A 125 -5.55 2.45 4.55
N GLY A 126 -4.76 3.12 3.71
CA GLY A 126 -4.84 4.54 3.45
C GLY A 126 -6.21 4.98 2.92
N LEU A 127 -6.87 4.16 2.08
CA LEU A 127 -8.22 4.46 1.61
C LEU A 127 -9.22 4.53 2.76
N ASN A 128 -9.13 3.63 3.74
CA ASN A 128 -10.02 3.65 4.90
C ASN A 128 -9.75 4.87 5.80
N ILE A 129 -8.49 5.28 5.95
CA ILE A 129 -8.12 6.51 6.65
C ILE A 129 -8.70 7.74 5.95
N VAL A 130 -8.59 7.81 4.61
CA VAL A 130 -9.18 8.88 3.79
C VAL A 130 -10.69 8.92 3.96
N ARG A 131 -11.37 7.78 3.90
CA ARG A 131 -12.81 7.67 4.10
C ARG A 131 -13.24 8.16 5.48
N ALA A 132 -12.53 7.77 6.53
CA ALA A 132 -12.79 8.22 7.89
C ALA A 132 -12.61 9.74 8.01
N ALA A 133 -11.51 10.28 7.48
CA ALA A 133 -11.24 11.71 7.49
C ALA A 133 -12.30 12.51 6.73
N PHE A 134 -12.73 12.02 5.58
CA PHE A 134 -13.78 12.63 4.77
C PHE A 134 -15.16 12.57 5.44
N ALA A 135 -15.46 11.49 6.16
CA ALA A 135 -16.70 11.36 6.93
C ALA A 135 -16.77 12.37 8.10
N VAL A 136 -15.63 12.65 8.75
CA VAL A 136 -15.53 13.65 9.82
C VAL A 136 -15.57 15.07 9.26
N ASN A 137 -14.90 15.32 8.15
CA ASN A 137 -14.85 16.62 7.49
C ASN A 137 -14.66 16.44 5.97
N ASN A 138 -15.73 16.56 5.21
CA ASN A 138 -15.72 16.40 3.76
C ASN A 138 -14.96 17.51 3.01
N LYS A 139 -14.51 18.56 3.71
CA LYS A 139 -13.70 19.64 3.13
C LYS A 139 -12.19 19.42 3.27
N ILE A 140 -11.77 18.36 3.96
CA ILE A 140 -10.34 18.07 4.18
C ILE A 140 -9.59 17.85 2.86
N MET A 141 -10.27 17.25 1.90
CA MET A 141 -9.75 16.99 0.55
C MET A 141 -10.77 17.32 -0.52
N LYS A 142 -10.29 17.88 -1.61
CA LYS A 142 -11.07 17.99 -2.84
C LYS A 142 -11.14 16.62 -3.51
N THR A 143 -12.34 16.25 -3.99
CA THR A 143 -12.57 14.98 -4.69
C THR A 143 -13.31 15.24 -5.99
N GLU A 144 -13.09 14.41 -6.98
CA GLU A 144 -13.98 14.32 -8.13
C GLU A 144 -15.30 13.68 -7.69
N ILE A 145 -16.38 14.05 -8.37
CA ILE A 145 -17.68 13.43 -8.19
C ILE A 145 -17.98 12.62 -9.43
N ASN A 146 -18.30 11.35 -9.26
CA ASN A 146 -18.69 10.50 -10.38
C ASN A 146 -20.12 10.77 -10.85
N GLU A 147 -20.52 10.15 -11.96
CA GLU A 147 -21.87 10.31 -12.55
C GLU A 147 -23.01 9.94 -11.59
N LYS A 148 -22.74 9.15 -10.55
CA LYS A 148 -23.69 8.75 -9.52
C LYS A 148 -23.72 9.70 -8.31
N GLY A 149 -22.99 10.81 -8.35
CA GLY A 149 -22.90 11.78 -7.26
C GLY A 149 -21.98 11.36 -6.11
N ASN A 150 -21.19 10.30 -6.25
CA ASN A 150 -20.29 9.83 -5.20
C ASN A 150 -18.87 10.42 -5.36
N ALA A 151 -18.22 10.71 -4.23
CA ALA A 151 -16.83 11.13 -4.20
C ALA A 151 -15.90 10.02 -4.71
N VAL A 152 -14.99 10.37 -5.62
CA VAL A 152 -13.96 9.46 -6.16
C VAL A 152 -12.77 9.51 -5.24
N MET A 153 -12.46 8.37 -4.61
CA MET A 153 -11.35 8.25 -3.65
C MET A 153 -10.19 7.40 -4.21
N LYS A 154 -9.97 7.44 -5.52
CA LYS A 154 -8.76 6.88 -6.13
C LYS A 154 -7.57 7.74 -5.77
N LEU A 155 -6.45 7.12 -5.42
CA LEU A 155 -5.24 7.79 -4.95
C LEU A 155 -4.77 8.90 -5.89
N GLU A 156 -4.62 8.57 -7.17
CA GLU A 156 -4.19 9.50 -8.21
C GLU A 156 -5.15 10.71 -8.38
N SER A 157 -6.48 10.44 -8.36
CA SER A 157 -7.50 11.49 -8.46
C SER A 157 -7.44 12.43 -7.25
N LEU A 158 -7.34 11.86 -6.04
CA LEU A 158 -7.21 12.65 -4.81
C LEU A 158 -5.94 13.51 -4.83
N ALA A 159 -4.81 12.94 -5.19
CA ALA A 159 -3.55 13.65 -5.28
C ALA A 159 -3.65 14.83 -6.25
N ARG A 160 -4.11 14.60 -7.48
CA ARG A 160 -4.27 15.63 -8.50
C ARG A 160 -5.22 16.75 -8.04
N MET A 161 -6.36 16.42 -7.47
CA MET A 161 -7.35 17.42 -7.01
C MET A 161 -6.84 18.28 -5.86
N ASN A 162 -5.85 17.79 -5.10
CA ASN A 162 -5.29 18.50 -3.95
C ASN A 162 -3.90 19.12 -4.23
N GLY A 163 -3.49 19.21 -5.49
CA GLY A 163 -2.23 19.84 -5.88
C GLY A 163 -0.98 19.03 -5.48
N ILE A 164 -1.15 17.74 -5.22
CA ILE A 164 -0.05 16.81 -5.03
C ILE A 164 0.35 16.30 -6.42
N GLU A 165 1.63 16.45 -6.80
CA GLU A 165 2.10 16.04 -8.12
C GLU A 165 1.83 14.54 -8.35
N SER A 166 1.09 14.25 -9.43
CA SER A 166 0.70 12.89 -9.84
C SER A 166 1.32 12.48 -11.18
N GLY A 167 2.51 12.96 -11.47
CA GLY A 167 3.17 12.84 -12.78
C GLY A 167 4.14 11.69 -12.95
N GLY A 168 3.83 10.49 -12.50
CA GLY A 168 4.74 9.34 -12.62
C GLY A 168 3.99 8.01 -12.57
N ALA A 169 2.95 7.89 -13.40
CA ALA A 169 2.00 6.80 -13.37
C ALA A 169 2.62 5.40 -13.23
N HIS A 170 2.06 4.61 -12.29
CA HIS A 170 2.21 3.16 -12.19
C HIS A 170 3.65 2.67 -11.98
N ASN A 171 4.30 3.23 -10.96
CA ASN A 171 5.53 2.71 -10.36
C ASN A 171 5.27 2.58 -8.86
N ALA A 172 5.49 1.41 -8.31
CA ALA A 172 5.12 1.10 -6.92
C ALA A 172 5.73 2.08 -5.90
N LEU A 173 6.96 2.54 -6.08
CA LEU A 173 7.55 3.53 -5.18
C LEU A 173 6.90 4.91 -5.32
N PHE A 174 6.52 5.28 -6.54
CA PHE A 174 5.81 6.54 -6.78
C PHE A 174 4.43 6.52 -6.12
N ASP A 175 3.67 5.43 -6.26
CA ASP A 175 2.34 5.29 -5.67
C ASP A 175 2.41 5.19 -4.13
N ALA A 176 3.43 4.53 -3.58
CA ALA A 176 3.73 4.58 -2.15
C ALA A 176 4.02 6.02 -1.66
N ASN A 177 4.79 6.81 -2.43
CA ASN A 177 5.04 8.21 -2.09
C ASN A 177 3.78 9.07 -2.21
N LEU A 178 2.96 8.84 -3.21
CA LEU A 178 1.68 9.52 -3.38
C LEU A 178 0.75 9.25 -2.20
N ASN A 179 0.65 7.99 -1.77
CA ASN A 179 -0.08 7.60 -0.57
C ASN A 179 0.47 8.31 0.68
N LYS A 180 1.81 8.37 0.85
CA LYS A 180 2.45 9.11 1.94
C LYS A 180 1.98 10.56 1.99
N LEU A 181 1.99 11.26 0.87
CA LEU A 181 1.62 12.68 0.80
C LEU A 181 0.14 12.92 1.09
N VAL A 182 -0.74 12.05 0.59
CA VAL A 182 -2.19 12.10 0.88
C VAL A 182 -2.46 11.88 2.36
N ILE A 183 -1.83 10.88 2.97
CA ILE A 183 -1.99 10.57 4.39
C ILE A 183 -1.33 11.62 5.29
N GLU A 184 -0.19 12.18 4.90
CA GLU A 184 0.47 13.27 5.61
C GLU A 184 -0.42 14.52 5.74
N LYS A 185 -1.22 14.81 4.71
CA LYS A 185 -2.21 15.88 4.78
C LYS A 185 -3.25 15.61 5.87
N ILE A 186 -3.76 14.38 5.97
CA ILE A 186 -4.70 13.99 7.03
C ILE A 186 -4.02 14.07 8.41
N TYR A 187 -2.80 13.59 8.54
CA TYR A 187 -2.01 13.71 9.77
C TYR A 187 -1.89 15.16 10.24
N LYS A 188 -1.62 16.10 9.33
CA LYS A 188 -1.44 17.54 9.64
C LYS A 188 -2.75 18.23 9.98
N GLU A 189 -3.82 17.94 9.26
CA GLU A 189 -5.08 18.70 9.32
C GLU A 189 -6.16 18.05 10.20
N GLN A 190 -6.09 16.73 10.41
CA GLN A 190 -7.04 15.95 11.23
C GLN A 190 -6.30 14.92 12.12
N ASN A 191 -5.40 15.39 12.96
CA ASN A 191 -4.56 14.52 13.79
C ASN A 191 -5.35 13.58 14.70
N VAL A 192 -6.53 13.99 15.18
CA VAL A 192 -7.41 13.13 16.00
C VAL A 192 -7.89 11.93 15.18
N THR A 193 -8.42 12.16 13.97
CA THR A 193 -8.87 11.09 13.07
C THR A 193 -7.72 10.17 12.69
N TRP A 194 -6.54 10.73 12.41
CA TRP A 194 -5.33 9.95 12.16
C TRP A 194 -5.00 9.03 13.34
N LYS A 195 -4.92 9.55 14.57
CA LYS A 195 -4.62 8.75 15.75
C LYS A 195 -5.64 7.65 15.99
N SER A 196 -6.94 7.96 15.87
CA SER A 196 -8.00 6.97 15.99
C SER A 196 -7.90 5.87 14.92
N ALA A 197 -7.61 6.23 13.68
CA ALA A 197 -7.40 5.26 12.61
C ALA A 197 -6.19 4.35 12.90
N MET A 198 -5.09 4.90 13.41
CA MET A 198 -3.90 4.10 13.75
C MET A 198 -4.13 3.11 14.88
N MET A 199 -5.07 3.38 15.78
CA MET A 199 -5.50 2.44 16.84
C MET A 199 -6.26 1.22 16.28
N THR A 200 -6.78 1.29 15.06
CA THR A 200 -7.50 0.17 14.44
C THR A 200 -6.59 -0.83 13.72
N GLY A 201 -5.28 -0.66 13.81
CA GLY A 201 -4.29 -1.53 13.14
C GLY A 201 -4.14 -2.93 13.74
N SER A 202 -4.72 -3.20 14.91
CA SER A 202 -4.73 -4.52 15.52
C SER A 202 -6.14 -4.89 16.00
N LYS A 203 -6.43 -6.20 15.99
CA LYS A 203 -7.71 -6.72 16.46
C LYS A 203 -7.94 -6.39 17.93
N GLU A 204 -6.92 -6.51 18.77
CA GLU A 204 -6.99 -6.21 20.21
C GLU A 204 -7.36 -4.75 20.46
N GLU A 205 -6.73 -3.82 19.74
CA GLU A 205 -7.04 -2.38 19.87
C GLU A 205 -8.48 -2.08 19.43
N VAL A 206 -8.96 -2.71 18.34
CA VAL A 206 -10.35 -2.55 17.89
C VAL A 206 -11.34 -3.11 18.92
N GLU A 207 -11.07 -4.28 19.50
CA GLU A 207 -11.90 -4.86 20.54
C GLU A 207 -11.95 -3.97 21.79
N ASN A 208 -10.81 -3.44 22.23
CA ASN A 208 -10.74 -2.55 23.39
C ASN A 208 -11.49 -1.23 23.14
N PHE A 209 -11.32 -0.63 21.96
CA PHE A 209 -12.05 0.56 21.56
C PHE A 209 -13.56 0.31 21.55
N SER A 210 -14.01 -0.77 20.92
CA SER A 210 -15.44 -1.11 20.84
C SER A 210 -16.06 -1.38 22.21
N ARG A 211 -15.33 -2.04 23.12
CA ARG A 211 -15.81 -2.28 24.49
C ARG A 211 -15.97 -0.98 25.28
N ASN A 212 -15.04 -0.06 25.15
CA ASN A 212 -15.09 1.22 25.86
C ASN A 212 -16.25 2.12 25.35
N GLU A 213 -16.55 2.08 24.06
CA GLU A 213 -17.66 2.84 23.46
C GLU A 213 -19.05 2.23 23.76
N LEU A 214 -19.12 0.91 23.98
CA LEU A 214 -20.38 0.22 24.30
C LEU A 214 -20.75 0.27 25.80
N MET A 215 -19.93 0.89 26.63
CA MET A 215 -20.17 1.03 28.06
C MET A 215 -20.85 2.35 28.47
N PHE A 216 -21.38 3.11 27.47
CA PHE A 216 -22.15 4.32 27.70
C PHE A 216 -23.65 4.13 27.40
#